data_55c9716311515ca4151f2aa09380d01b
#
_entry.id   55c9716311515ca4151f2aa09380d01b
#
_cell.length_a   1.000
_cell.length_b   1.000
_cell.length_c   1.000
_cell.angle_alpha   90.00
_cell.angle_beta   90.00
_cell.angle_gamma   90.00
#
_symmetry.space_group_name_H-M   'P 1'
#
loop_
_entity.id
_entity.type
_entity.pdbx_description
1 polymer ?
#
loop_
_entity_poly.entity_id
_entity_poly.type
_entity_poly.pdbx_seq_one_letter_code
_entity_poly.pdbx_strand_id
1 'polypeptide(L)'
;MDLPVLDREVQGNATDGAVLKFAESAHANSTKMLPDAHPRKYQIPFNSKNKWMLTLHDEVGANYEVTPEKAQYLVYVKGAPDKLLPFATSYWSAKSGSVLPLDAAAKAQFSALQERLSRNAERVILLCQRHYRPMETLGTNAFGDEVLEKGIADLTIIGVLGITDPPRKETAPTIAACRRAGARFFMVTGDFGLTGAAIARNVGIFTHSGEPDTYETIAEGQTFINDSEKGARVNHSLLLEGPSINKLTDEDWEIVCSYEEIVFARTTPEQKLRIVNELKDRDNVVAVTGDGVNDAPA
;
A
#
# COMPACT_ATOMS: atom_id res chain seq x y z
N MET A 1 -34.33 -11.61 2.77
CA MET A 1 -33.67 -11.56 1.45
C MET A 1 -32.21 -11.29 1.71
N ASP A 2 -31.33 -12.16 1.24
CA ASP A 2 -29.89 -11.91 1.38
C ASP A 2 -29.50 -10.77 0.44
N LEU A 3 -28.87 -9.73 0.99
CA LEU A 3 -28.34 -8.62 0.21
C LEU A 3 -27.33 -9.14 -0.83
N PRO A 4 -27.23 -8.49 -2.00
CA PRO A 4 -26.14 -8.74 -2.94
C PRO A 4 -24.78 -8.67 -2.23
N VAL A 5 -23.82 -9.49 -2.65
CA VAL A 5 -22.51 -9.61 -1.95
C VAL A 5 -21.83 -8.27 -1.75
N LEU A 6 -21.90 -7.39 -2.76
CA LEU A 6 -21.26 -6.07 -2.71
C LEU A 6 -21.92 -5.12 -1.70
N ASP A 7 -23.20 -5.32 -1.40
CA ASP A 7 -23.99 -4.48 -0.49
C ASP A 7 -23.96 -4.99 0.96
N ARG A 8 -23.33 -6.15 1.21
CA ARG A 8 -23.20 -6.70 2.57
C ARG A 8 -22.21 -5.90 3.38
N GLU A 9 -22.56 -5.58 4.62
CA GLU A 9 -21.60 -5.03 5.57
C GLU A 9 -20.56 -6.08 5.98
N VAL A 10 -19.29 -5.70 5.94
CA VAL A 10 -18.16 -6.51 6.42
C VAL A 10 -17.51 -5.75 7.56
N GLN A 11 -17.46 -6.36 8.73
CA GLN A 11 -16.72 -5.81 9.88
C GLN A 11 -15.23 -6.04 9.71
N GLY A 12 -14.43 -5.02 10.00
CA GLY A 12 -12.97 -5.10 9.94
C GLY A 12 -12.34 -4.07 8.99
N ASN A 13 -11.14 -4.38 8.52
CA ASN A 13 -10.38 -3.52 7.62
C ASN A 13 -11.03 -3.47 6.23
N ALA A 14 -11.16 -2.28 5.66
CA ALA A 14 -11.77 -2.07 4.34
C ALA A 14 -11.09 -2.87 3.22
N THR A 15 -9.76 -3.01 3.25
CA THR A 15 -8.99 -3.81 2.29
C THR A 15 -9.35 -5.29 2.38
N ASP A 16 -9.46 -5.84 3.60
CA ASP A 16 -9.83 -7.23 3.82
C ASP A 16 -11.29 -7.47 3.43
N GLY A 17 -12.16 -6.52 3.72
CA GLY A 17 -13.55 -6.53 3.28
C GLY A 17 -13.70 -6.56 1.77
N ALA A 18 -12.91 -5.77 1.04
CA ALA A 18 -12.91 -5.76 -0.42
C ALA A 18 -12.45 -7.10 -1.01
N VAL A 19 -11.35 -7.67 -0.48
CA VAL A 19 -10.86 -9.00 -0.91
C VAL A 19 -11.88 -10.09 -0.63
N LEU A 20 -12.54 -10.04 0.54
CA LEU A 20 -13.57 -11.00 0.92
C LEU A 20 -14.80 -10.93 -0.01
N LYS A 21 -15.28 -9.71 -0.30
CA LYS A 21 -16.38 -9.49 -1.23
C LYS A 21 -16.04 -9.96 -2.65
N PHE A 22 -14.82 -9.71 -3.10
CA PHE A 22 -14.33 -10.22 -4.38
C PHE A 22 -14.35 -11.75 -4.42
N ALA A 23 -13.79 -12.42 -3.41
CA ALA A 23 -13.77 -13.87 -3.32
C ALA A 23 -15.18 -14.48 -3.33
N GLU A 24 -16.09 -13.92 -2.54
CA GLU A 24 -17.50 -14.37 -2.47
C GLU A 24 -18.27 -14.09 -3.77
N SER A 25 -17.92 -13.03 -4.50
CA SER A 25 -18.51 -12.73 -5.81
C SER A 25 -18.02 -13.68 -6.90
N ALA A 26 -16.74 -14.09 -6.81
CA ALA A 26 -16.14 -15.04 -7.74
C ALA A 26 -16.60 -16.48 -7.50
N HIS A 27 -16.78 -16.85 -6.23
CA HIS A 27 -17.20 -18.19 -5.83
C HIS A 27 -18.12 -18.13 -4.61
N ALA A 28 -19.42 -18.31 -4.84
CA ALA A 28 -20.44 -18.23 -3.80
C ALA A 28 -20.17 -19.22 -2.65
N ASN A 29 -20.40 -18.76 -1.41
CA ASN A 29 -20.14 -19.49 -0.15
C ASN A 29 -18.66 -19.79 0.15
N SER A 30 -17.71 -19.19 -0.57
CA SER A 30 -16.28 -19.36 -0.30
C SER A 30 -15.89 -18.99 1.13
N THR A 31 -16.52 -17.96 1.70
CA THR A 31 -16.31 -17.49 3.06
C THR A 31 -16.71 -18.48 4.16
N LYS A 32 -17.58 -19.46 3.87
CA LYS A 32 -17.96 -20.53 4.79
C LYS A 32 -17.14 -21.81 4.52
N MET A 33 -17.06 -22.20 3.26
CA MET A 33 -16.48 -23.49 2.87
C MET A 33 -14.96 -23.54 3.04
N LEU A 34 -14.26 -22.46 2.70
CA LEU A 34 -12.79 -22.44 2.72
C LEU A 34 -12.19 -22.48 4.13
N PRO A 35 -12.68 -21.72 5.14
CA PRO A 35 -12.16 -21.82 6.50
C PRO A 35 -12.34 -23.20 7.13
N ASP A 36 -13.44 -23.90 6.80
CA ASP A 36 -13.71 -25.26 7.31
C ASP A 36 -12.78 -26.29 6.64
N ALA A 37 -12.53 -26.14 5.33
CA ALA A 37 -11.66 -27.00 4.58
C ALA A 37 -10.16 -26.74 4.84
N HIS A 38 -9.80 -25.48 5.13
CA HIS A 38 -8.42 -25.05 5.34
C HIS A 38 -8.28 -24.23 6.63
N PRO A 39 -8.33 -24.86 7.81
CA PRO A 39 -8.27 -24.17 9.08
C PRO A 39 -6.94 -23.42 9.23
N ARG A 40 -7.03 -22.17 9.66
CA ARG A 40 -5.85 -21.35 9.94
C ARG A 40 -5.17 -21.80 11.22
N LYS A 41 -3.88 -22.11 11.14
CA LYS A 41 -3.05 -22.56 12.26
C LYS A 41 -2.25 -21.44 12.91
N TYR A 42 -1.79 -20.49 12.10
CA TYR A 42 -0.99 -19.37 12.57
C TYR A 42 -1.22 -18.13 11.70
N GLN A 43 -0.93 -16.97 12.26
CA GLN A 43 -1.04 -15.72 11.50
C GLN A 43 -0.05 -14.69 12.03
N ILE A 44 0.57 -13.95 11.11
CA ILE A 44 1.22 -12.68 11.37
C ILE A 44 0.30 -11.60 10.83
N PRO A 45 -0.31 -10.75 11.71
CA PRO A 45 -1.22 -9.72 11.29
C PRO A 45 -0.51 -8.64 10.46
N PHE A 46 -1.28 -7.90 9.68
CA PHE A 46 -0.77 -6.73 8.97
C PHE A 46 -0.21 -5.69 9.94
N ASN A 47 0.92 -5.11 9.59
CA ASN A 47 1.43 -3.92 10.24
C ASN A 47 1.92 -2.88 9.21
N SER A 48 1.89 -1.62 9.59
CA SER A 48 2.21 -0.49 8.70
C SER A 48 3.69 -0.42 8.30
N LYS A 49 4.59 -1.05 9.07
CA LYS A 49 6.02 -1.11 8.78
C LYS A 49 6.33 -2.12 7.69
N ASN A 50 5.83 -3.34 7.84
CA ASN A 50 6.08 -4.44 6.91
C ASN A 50 5.18 -4.36 5.67
N LYS A 51 3.93 -3.84 5.82
CA LYS A 51 2.92 -3.71 4.77
C LYS A 51 2.51 -5.04 4.11
N TRP A 52 2.61 -6.13 4.86
CA TRP A 52 2.12 -7.45 4.49
C TRP A 52 1.53 -8.18 5.69
N MET A 53 0.76 -9.21 5.41
CA MET A 53 0.14 -10.13 6.35
C MET A 53 0.36 -11.55 5.84
N LEU A 54 0.51 -12.52 6.75
CA LEU A 54 0.76 -13.91 6.45
C LEU A 54 -0.17 -14.81 7.27
N THR A 55 -0.66 -15.89 6.64
CA THR A 55 -1.43 -16.94 7.31
C THR A 55 -0.88 -18.33 6.93
N LEU A 56 -0.84 -19.23 7.91
CA LEU A 56 -0.50 -20.64 7.73
C LEU A 56 -1.75 -21.50 7.84
N HIS A 57 -1.88 -22.44 6.93
CA HIS A 57 -2.97 -23.41 6.87
C HIS A 57 -2.41 -24.83 6.70
N ASP A 58 -3.15 -25.82 7.20
CA ASP A 58 -2.79 -27.21 6.89
C ASP A 58 -2.87 -27.43 5.37
N GLU A 59 -1.93 -28.22 4.84
CA GLU A 59 -2.02 -28.68 3.46
C GLU A 59 -3.11 -29.76 3.37
N VAL A 60 -4.25 -29.40 2.75
CA VAL A 60 -5.36 -30.32 2.58
C VAL A 60 -5.08 -31.29 1.43
N GLY A 61 -5.25 -32.59 1.69
CA GLY A 61 -5.12 -33.65 0.69
C GLY A 61 -3.93 -34.57 0.88
N ALA A 62 -3.05 -34.30 1.81
CA ALA A 62 -2.08 -35.30 2.25
C ALA A 62 -2.80 -36.28 3.20
N ASN A 63 -3.14 -37.49 2.71
CA ASN A 63 -3.53 -38.63 3.52
C ASN A 63 -2.32 -39.15 4.33
N TYR A 64 -1.64 -38.23 5.02
CA TYR A 64 -0.50 -38.58 5.88
C TYR A 64 -0.95 -38.37 7.33
N GLU A 65 -0.68 -39.37 8.16
CA GLU A 65 -0.58 -39.13 9.59
C GLU A 65 0.48 -38.02 9.78
N VAL A 66 0.02 -36.82 10.03
CA VAL A 66 0.88 -35.65 10.24
C VAL A 66 1.48 -35.77 11.62
N THR A 67 2.65 -36.40 11.69
CA THR A 67 3.48 -36.25 12.89
C THR A 67 3.99 -34.79 12.93
N PRO A 68 4.14 -34.17 14.11
CA PRO A 68 4.68 -32.80 14.23
C PRO A 68 5.98 -32.59 13.45
N GLU A 69 6.78 -33.62 13.26
CA GLU A 69 8.05 -33.61 12.55
C GLU A 69 7.91 -33.57 11.00
N LYS A 70 6.71 -33.78 10.47
CA LYS A 70 6.43 -33.78 9.02
C LYS A 70 5.36 -32.79 8.59
N ALA A 71 4.90 -31.93 9.50
CA ALA A 71 3.88 -30.93 9.19
C ALA A 71 4.38 -30.00 8.07
N GLN A 72 3.70 -30.02 6.95
CA GLN A 72 3.88 -29.06 5.86
C GLN A 72 2.67 -28.13 5.85
N TYR A 73 2.93 -26.85 5.82
CA TYR A 73 1.89 -25.83 5.80
C TYR A 73 1.84 -25.16 4.44
N LEU A 74 0.65 -24.77 4.05
CA LEU A 74 0.43 -23.82 2.97
C LEU A 74 0.37 -22.41 3.56
N VAL A 75 1.31 -21.58 3.13
CA VAL A 75 1.42 -20.20 3.54
C VAL A 75 0.78 -19.32 2.49
N TYR A 76 -0.13 -18.44 2.91
CA TYR A 76 -0.65 -17.36 2.08
C TYR A 76 -0.14 -16.03 2.62
N VAL A 77 0.33 -15.19 1.70
CA VAL A 77 0.82 -13.84 1.99
C VAL A 77 0.09 -12.85 1.12
N LYS A 78 -0.40 -11.78 1.70
CA LYS A 78 -0.92 -10.62 0.97
C LYS A 78 -0.25 -9.34 1.43
N GLY A 79 0.02 -8.42 0.52
CA GLY A 79 0.66 -7.17 0.88
C GLY A 79 0.97 -6.28 -0.30
N ALA A 80 1.67 -5.20 -0.01
CA ALA A 80 2.10 -4.24 -1.01
C ALA A 80 3.12 -4.88 -1.97
N PRO A 81 2.94 -4.72 -3.31
CA PRO A 81 3.80 -5.37 -4.30
C PRO A 81 5.29 -5.03 -4.13
N ASP A 82 5.63 -3.77 -3.84
CA ASP A 82 7.00 -3.32 -3.60
C ASP A 82 7.68 -4.01 -2.39
N LYS A 83 6.88 -4.55 -1.45
CA LYS A 83 7.37 -5.30 -0.29
C LYS A 83 7.47 -6.80 -0.53
N LEU A 84 6.61 -7.37 -1.37
CA LEU A 84 6.57 -8.82 -1.58
C LEU A 84 7.29 -9.27 -2.85
N LEU A 85 7.32 -8.46 -3.91
CA LEU A 85 7.97 -8.82 -5.18
C LEU A 85 9.47 -9.18 -5.03
N PRO A 86 10.26 -8.56 -4.14
CA PRO A 86 11.64 -8.97 -3.90
C PRO A 86 11.81 -10.41 -3.38
N PHE A 87 10.80 -10.95 -2.69
CA PHE A 87 10.80 -12.29 -2.12
C PHE A 87 10.13 -13.33 -3.02
N ALA A 88 9.56 -12.92 -4.16
CA ALA A 88 8.93 -13.83 -5.10
C ALA A 88 9.96 -14.39 -6.09
N THR A 89 9.87 -15.70 -6.32
CA THR A 89 10.73 -16.44 -7.25
C THR A 89 9.97 -17.06 -8.41
N SER A 90 8.62 -17.14 -8.31
CA SER A 90 7.76 -17.73 -9.32
C SER A 90 6.38 -17.05 -9.34
N TYR A 91 5.59 -17.37 -10.35
CA TYR A 91 4.21 -16.92 -10.45
C TYR A 91 3.31 -17.95 -11.12
N TRP A 92 2.04 -17.97 -10.76
CA TRP A 92 1.02 -18.76 -11.42
C TRP A 92 0.59 -18.10 -12.73
N SER A 93 0.73 -18.82 -13.83
CA SER A 93 0.29 -18.36 -15.15
C SER A 93 -1.07 -18.97 -15.50
N ALA A 94 -2.10 -18.14 -15.54
CA ALA A 94 -3.42 -18.56 -15.99
C ALA A 94 -3.45 -19.02 -17.45
N LYS A 95 -2.50 -18.54 -18.27
CA LYS A 95 -2.40 -18.91 -19.70
C LYS A 95 -1.91 -20.35 -19.88
N SER A 96 -0.92 -20.79 -19.07
CA SER A 96 -0.35 -22.15 -19.17
C SER A 96 -0.93 -23.10 -18.13
N GLY A 97 -1.68 -22.61 -17.13
CA GLY A 97 -2.19 -23.41 -16.00
C GLY A 97 -1.07 -23.98 -15.13
N SER A 98 0.10 -23.31 -15.04
CA SER A 98 1.27 -23.79 -14.34
C SER A 98 2.05 -22.67 -13.66
N VAL A 99 2.91 -23.06 -12.72
CA VAL A 99 3.87 -22.15 -12.08
C VAL A 99 5.06 -21.95 -13.00
N LEU A 100 5.41 -20.69 -13.24
CA LEU A 100 6.55 -20.27 -14.06
C LEU A 100 7.57 -19.51 -13.21
N PRO A 101 8.86 -19.57 -13.56
CA PRO A 101 9.89 -18.74 -12.91
C PRO A 101 9.61 -17.25 -13.08
N LEU A 102 9.86 -16.47 -12.03
CA LEU A 102 9.74 -15.02 -12.06
C LEU A 102 11.08 -14.40 -12.47
N ASP A 103 11.33 -14.39 -13.78
CA ASP A 103 12.51 -13.76 -14.38
C ASP A 103 12.40 -12.22 -14.38
N ALA A 104 13.45 -11.55 -14.87
CA ALA A 104 13.51 -10.09 -14.92
C ALA A 104 12.39 -9.48 -15.78
N ALA A 105 12.00 -10.14 -16.89
CA ALA A 105 10.94 -9.67 -17.78
C ALA A 105 9.57 -9.78 -17.08
N ALA A 106 9.29 -10.89 -16.41
CA ALA A 106 8.07 -11.07 -15.63
C ALA A 106 7.99 -10.06 -14.46
N LYS A 107 9.09 -9.83 -13.73
CA LYS A 107 9.16 -8.79 -12.69
C LYS A 107 8.81 -7.43 -13.23
N ALA A 108 9.39 -7.04 -14.38
CA ALA A 108 9.08 -5.77 -15.03
C ALA A 108 7.59 -5.64 -15.41
N GLN A 109 6.97 -6.74 -15.87
CA GLN A 109 5.52 -6.75 -16.16
C GLN A 109 4.66 -6.55 -14.91
N PHE A 110 5.00 -7.18 -13.79
CA PHE A 110 4.31 -6.97 -12.51
C PHE A 110 4.46 -5.52 -12.01
N SER A 111 5.66 -4.95 -12.13
CA SER A 111 5.89 -3.54 -11.78
C SER A 111 5.09 -2.59 -12.66
N ALA A 112 5.09 -2.80 -13.97
CA ALA A 112 4.29 -2.01 -14.91
C ALA A 112 2.77 -2.14 -14.65
N LEU A 113 2.30 -3.34 -14.28
CA LEU A 113 0.90 -3.55 -13.88
C LEU A 113 0.57 -2.75 -12.61
N GLN A 114 1.45 -2.81 -11.60
CA GLN A 114 1.29 -2.04 -10.37
C GLN A 114 1.19 -0.54 -10.67
N GLU A 115 2.11 -0.01 -11.46
CA GLU A 115 2.10 1.41 -11.84
C GLU A 115 0.81 1.79 -12.54
N ARG A 116 0.36 1.00 -13.52
CA ARG A 116 -0.87 1.24 -14.26
C ARG A 116 -2.09 1.30 -13.35
N LEU A 117 -2.25 0.32 -12.44
CA LEU A 117 -3.35 0.29 -11.47
C LEU A 117 -3.26 1.47 -10.49
N SER A 118 -2.05 1.79 -10.03
CA SER A 118 -1.84 2.91 -9.10
C SER A 118 -2.13 4.27 -9.74
N ARG A 119 -1.81 4.46 -11.03
CA ARG A 119 -2.19 5.68 -11.78
C ARG A 119 -3.70 5.84 -11.94
N ASN A 120 -4.47 4.74 -11.80
CA ASN A 120 -5.93 4.77 -11.74
C ASN A 120 -6.48 4.95 -10.30
N ALA A 121 -5.64 5.39 -9.37
CA ALA A 121 -5.98 5.52 -7.95
C ALA A 121 -6.38 4.20 -7.26
N GLU A 122 -5.94 3.06 -7.78
CA GLU A 122 -6.19 1.76 -7.19
C GLU A 122 -5.10 1.40 -6.17
N ARG A 123 -5.51 0.90 -5.00
CA ARG A 123 -4.60 0.26 -4.04
C ARG A 123 -4.29 -1.15 -4.53
N VAL A 124 -3.02 -1.40 -4.85
CA VAL A 124 -2.59 -2.68 -5.40
C VAL A 124 -2.15 -3.63 -4.29
N ILE A 125 -2.71 -4.83 -4.28
CA ILE A 125 -2.38 -5.91 -3.36
C ILE A 125 -1.84 -7.10 -4.15
N LEU A 126 -0.66 -7.57 -3.78
CA LEU A 126 -0.07 -8.80 -4.29
C LEU A 126 -0.51 -9.96 -3.40
N LEU A 127 -0.95 -11.04 -4.02
CA LEU A 127 -1.31 -12.30 -3.37
C LEU A 127 -0.26 -13.34 -3.71
N CYS A 128 0.31 -13.97 -2.70
CA CYS A 128 1.36 -14.97 -2.85
C CYS A 128 1.04 -16.21 -2.02
N GLN A 129 1.66 -17.34 -2.41
CA GLN A 129 1.63 -18.58 -1.64
C GLN A 129 3.00 -19.24 -1.65
N ARG A 130 3.21 -20.14 -0.69
CA ARG A 130 4.33 -21.11 -0.70
C ARG A 130 4.01 -22.31 0.18
N HIS A 131 4.66 -23.43 -0.10
CA HIS A 131 4.73 -24.54 0.84
C HIS A 131 5.87 -24.27 1.83
N TYR A 132 5.60 -24.48 3.12
CA TYR A 132 6.55 -24.20 4.18
C TYR A 132 6.59 -25.32 5.22
N ARG A 133 7.79 -25.75 5.53
CA ARG A 133 8.04 -26.72 6.60
C ARG A 133 8.87 -26.01 7.68
N PRO A 134 8.27 -25.66 8.82
CA PRO A 134 9.00 -25.08 9.94
C PRO A 134 9.90 -26.14 10.59
N MET A 135 10.96 -25.67 11.21
CA MET A 135 11.82 -26.49 12.08
C MET A 135 11.32 -26.45 13.52
N GLU A 136 10.68 -25.36 13.90
CA GLU A 136 10.19 -25.13 15.25
C GLU A 136 8.74 -25.62 15.42
N THR A 137 8.37 -25.93 16.66
CA THR A 137 7.05 -26.48 17.00
C THR A 137 6.00 -25.38 17.07
N LEU A 138 4.87 -25.58 16.39
CA LEU A 138 3.71 -24.71 16.43
C LEU A 138 3.28 -24.40 17.87
N GLY A 139 3.05 -23.13 18.17
CA GLY A 139 2.62 -22.64 19.49
C GLY A 139 3.77 -22.17 20.38
N THR A 140 5.02 -22.29 19.95
CA THR A 140 6.19 -21.73 20.66
C THR A 140 6.54 -20.33 20.13
N ASN A 141 7.25 -19.53 20.94
CA ASN A 141 7.77 -18.23 20.48
C ASN A 141 8.79 -18.42 19.34
N ALA A 142 9.66 -19.45 19.44
CA ALA A 142 10.64 -19.80 18.41
C ALA A 142 9.98 -20.07 17.04
N PHE A 143 8.83 -20.71 17.02
CA PHE A 143 8.04 -20.88 15.79
C PHE A 143 7.60 -19.53 15.21
N GLY A 144 7.11 -18.62 16.04
CA GLY A 144 6.70 -17.28 15.61
C GLY A 144 7.85 -16.49 14.99
N ASP A 145 9.02 -16.52 15.64
CA ASP A 145 10.23 -15.86 15.17
C ASP A 145 10.73 -16.48 13.84
N GLU A 146 10.71 -17.81 13.74
CA GLU A 146 11.08 -18.53 12.50
C GLU A 146 10.14 -18.16 11.35
N VAL A 147 8.82 -18.14 11.56
CA VAL A 147 7.85 -17.78 10.52
C VAL A 147 7.99 -16.31 10.11
N LEU A 148 8.30 -15.42 11.04
CA LEU A 148 8.54 -14.01 10.74
C LEU A 148 9.78 -13.83 9.86
N GLU A 149 10.85 -14.57 10.12
CA GLU A 149 12.11 -14.47 9.39
C GLU A 149 12.07 -15.17 8.02
N LYS A 150 11.49 -16.39 7.97
CA LYS A 150 11.58 -17.28 6.81
C LYS A 150 10.27 -17.45 6.04
N GLY A 151 9.13 -17.04 6.62
CA GLY A 151 7.80 -17.30 6.05
C GLY A 151 7.54 -16.62 4.71
N ILE A 152 8.23 -15.51 4.42
CA ILE A 152 8.05 -14.73 3.18
C ILE A 152 9.12 -15.02 2.10
N ALA A 153 9.99 -16.01 2.27
CA ALA A 153 10.97 -16.37 1.24
C ALA A 153 10.33 -17.26 0.14
N ASP A 154 10.89 -17.26 -1.06
CA ASP A 154 10.52 -18.11 -2.20
C ASP A 154 9.02 -18.12 -2.52
N LEU A 155 8.42 -16.96 -2.55
CA LEU A 155 7.00 -16.79 -2.80
C LEU A 155 6.64 -17.09 -4.26
N THR A 156 5.51 -17.74 -4.47
CA THR A 156 4.82 -17.83 -5.77
C THR A 156 3.69 -16.81 -5.82
N ILE A 157 3.74 -15.89 -6.76
CA ILE A 157 2.66 -14.94 -6.99
C ILE A 157 1.45 -15.68 -7.58
N ILE A 158 0.28 -15.57 -6.95
CA ILE A 158 -0.96 -16.21 -7.38
C ILE A 158 -2.00 -15.20 -7.91
N GLY A 159 -1.82 -13.91 -7.63
CA GLY A 159 -2.71 -12.88 -8.12
C GLY A 159 -2.31 -11.47 -7.74
N VAL A 160 -2.89 -10.52 -8.46
CA VAL A 160 -2.80 -9.08 -8.20
C VAL A 160 -4.22 -8.54 -8.13
N LEU A 161 -4.53 -7.79 -7.09
CA LEU A 161 -5.81 -7.11 -6.94
C LEU A 161 -5.61 -5.61 -6.94
N GLY A 162 -6.41 -4.88 -7.73
CA GLY A 162 -6.59 -3.44 -7.62
C GLY A 162 -7.88 -3.16 -6.83
N ILE A 163 -7.77 -2.37 -5.79
CA ILE A 163 -8.90 -1.99 -4.93
C ILE A 163 -9.13 -0.50 -5.07
N THR A 164 -10.32 -0.12 -5.50
CA THR A 164 -10.73 1.28 -5.60
C THR A 164 -11.52 1.66 -4.36
N ASP A 165 -11.09 2.72 -3.67
CA ASP A 165 -11.80 3.38 -2.59
C ASP A 165 -12.04 4.83 -3.01
N PRO A 166 -13.20 5.13 -3.61
CA PRO A 166 -13.44 6.46 -4.19
C PRO A 166 -13.53 7.52 -3.08
N PRO A 167 -12.98 8.71 -3.31
CA PRO A 167 -13.15 9.84 -2.40
C PRO A 167 -14.63 10.16 -2.18
N ARG A 168 -14.96 10.69 -1.00
CA ARG A 168 -16.31 11.17 -0.71
C ARG A 168 -16.68 12.31 -1.67
N LYS A 169 -17.95 12.42 -2.03
CA LYS A 169 -18.45 13.41 -3.00
C LYS A 169 -18.18 14.86 -2.58
N GLU A 170 -18.11 15.09 -1.28
CA GLU A 170 -17.88 16.41 -0.68
C GLU A 170 -16.41 16.83 -0.69
N THR A 171 -15.47 15.90 -0.89
CA THR A 171 -14.02 16.17 -0.75
C THR A 171 -13.54 17.23 -1.75
N ALA A 172 -13.76 17.02 -3.05
CA ALA A 172 -13.30 17.96 -4.07
C ALA A 172 -13.94 19.36 -3.95
N PRO A 173 -15.27 19.52 -3.74
CA PRO A 173 -15.87 20.82 -3.47
C PRO A 173 -15.31 21.53 -2.23
N THR A 174 -15.02 20.79 -1.16
CA THR A 174 -14.45 21.33 0.08
C THR A 174 -13.04 21.86 -0.15
N ILE A 175 -12.18 21.08 -0.81
CA ILE A 175 -10.81 21.48 -1.16
C ILE A 175 -10.86 22.77 -2.00
N ALA A 176 -11.71 22.81 -3.02
CA ALA A 176 -11.87 24.00 -3.85
C ALA A 176 -12.36 25.23 -3.06
N ALA A 177 -13.25 25.07 -2.08
CA ALA A 177 -13.72 26.14 -1.22
C ALA A 177 -12.61 26.68 -0.31
N CYS A 178 -11.84 25.82 0.33
CA CYS A 178 -10.73 26.19 1.20
C CYS A 178 -9.60 26.88 0.42
N ARG A 179 -9.28 26.39 -0.79
CA ARG A 179 -8.31 27.06 -1.68
C ARG A 179 -8.73 28.48 -2.04
N ARG A 180 -10.01 28.72 -2.32
CA ARG A 180 -10.53 30.09 -2.54
C ARG A 180 -10.40 30.98 -1.31
N ALA A 181 -10.38 30.39 -0.11
CA ALA A 181 -10.12 31.10 1.14
C ALA A 181 -8.61 31.27 1.44
N GLY A 182 -7.72 30.86 0.52
CA GLY A 182 -6.26 31.04 0.66
C GLY A 182 -5.54 29.91 1.37
N ALA A 183 -6.23 28.79 1.68
CA ALA A 183 -5.58 27.63 2.29
C ALA A 183 -4.89 26.75 1.24
N ARG A 184 -3.66 26.33 1.53
CA ARG A 184 -2.97 25.27 0.78
C ARG A 184 -3.44 23.91 1.26
N PHE A 185 -3.49 22.92 0.36
CA PHE A 185 -3.88 21.56 0.69
C PHE A 185 -2.77 20.58 0.38
N PHE A 186 -2.38 19.81 1.38
CA PHE A 186 -1.41 18.72 1.25
C PHE A 186 -2.08 17.40 1.61
N MET A 187 -1.65 16.32 0.94
CA MET A 187 -2.05 14.96 1.29
C MET A 187 -0.89 14.26 1.96
N VAL A 188 -1.14 13.62 3.12
CA VAL A 188 -0.16 12.79 3.81
C VAL A 188 -0.73 11.39 3.94
N THR A 189 -0.14 10.41 3.24
CA THR A 189 -0.70 9.06 3.14
C THR A 189 0.35 7.97 3.33
N GLY A 190 -0.07 6.81 3.84
CA GLY A 190 0.73 5.58 3.85
C GLY A 190 0.70 4.81 2.53
N ASP A 191 -0.09 5.25 1.54
CA ASP A 191 -0.24 4.59 0.24
C ASP A 191 0.98 4.81 -0.67
N PHE A 192 1.02 4.06 -1.77
CA PHE A 192 2.04 4.20 -2.81
C PHE A 192 1.97 5.56 -3.50
N GLY A 193 3.11 6.13 -3.86
CA GLY A 193 3.21 7.49 -4.39
C GLY A 193 2.29 7.77 -5.58
N LEU A 194 2.28 6.89 -6.57
CA LEU A 194 1.42 7.05 -7.75
C LEU A 194 -0.07 6.97 -7.42
N THR A 195 -0.47 6.13 -6.46
CA THR A 195 -1.85 6.07 -5.96
C THR A 195 -2.23 7.38 -5.27
N GLY A 196 -1.38 7.88 -4.37
CA GLY A 196 -1.58 9.17 -3.71
C GLY A 196 -1.69 10.33 -4.69
N ALA A 197 -0.79 10.40 -5.68
CA ALA A 197 -0.83 11.41 -6.72
C ALA A 197 -2.11 11.35 -7.58
N ALA A 198 -2.56 10.14 -7.93
CA ALA A 198 -3.81 9.95 -8.68
C ALA A 198 -5.04 10.40 -7.87
N ILE A 199 -5.11 10.05 -6.58
CA ILE A 199 -6.17 10.52 -5.68
C ILE A 199 -6.12 12.04 -5.56
N ALA A 200 -4.92 12.63 -5.38
CA ALA A 200 -4.74 14.07 -5.27
C ALA A 200 -5.24 14.82 -6.52
N ARG A 201 -5.03 14.27 -7.70
CA ARG A 201 -5.60 14.78 -8.96
C ARG A 201 -7.13 14.69 -8.96
N ASN A 202 -7.68 13.55 -8.57
CA ASN A 202 -9.13 13.32 -8.55
C ASN A 202 -9.88 14.27 -7.61
N VAL A 203 -9.26 14.66 -6.49
CA VAL A 203 -9.88 15.58 -5.50
C VAL A 203 -9.46 17.02 -5.68
N GLY A 204 -8.59 17.35 -6.63
CA GLY A 204 -8.15 18.71 -6.92
C GLY A 204 -7.08 19.26 -5.95
N ILE A 205 -6.34 18.38 -5.27
CA ILE A 205 -5.10 18.77 -4.56
C ILE A 205 -4.00 19.01 -5.59
N PHE A 206 -3.81 18.12 -6.55
CA PHE A 206 -2.99 18.37 -7.73
C PHE A 206 -3.84 18.95 -8.84
N THR A 207 -3.51 20.15 -9.31
CA THR A 207 -4.17 20.86 -10.41
C THR A 207 -3.30 20.94 -11.66
N HIS A 208 -1.98 20.75 -11.50
CA HIS A 208 -1.05 20.71 -12.61
C HIS A 208 -1.19 19.38 -13.38
N SER A 209 -1.22 19.46 -14.72
CA SER A 209 -1.45 18.31 -15.60
C SER A 209 -0.20 17.45 -15.86
N GLY A 210 1.00 17.98 -15.53
CA GLY A 210 2.28 17.30 -15.68
C GLY A 210 2.56 16.25 -14.59
N GLU A 211 3.69 15.59 -14.71
CA GLU A 211 4.22 14.78 -13.61
C GLU A 211 4.66 15.71 -12.48
N PRO A 212 4.44 15.34 -11.20
CA PRO A 212 4.90 16.14 -10.07
C PRO A 212 6.43 16.11 -9.97
N ASP A 213 7.00 17.14 -9.41
CA ASP A 213 8.39 17.12 -8.97
C ASP A 213 8.60 16.06 -7.88
N THR A 214 9.81 15.57 -7.73
CA THR A 214 10.19 14.55 -6.75
C THR A 214 11.38 15.00 -5.92
N TYR A 215 11.84 14.14 -5.01
CA TYR A 215 13.06 14.40 -4.27
C TYR A 215 14.28 14.59 -5.20
N GLU A 216 14.36 13.80 -6.26
CA GLU A 216 15.42 13.87 -7.25
C GLU A 216 15.45 15.24 -7.93
N THR A 217 14.29 15.77 -8.28
CA THR A 217 14.16 17.13 -8.86
C THR A 217 14.69 18.20 -7.91
N ILE A 218 14.41 18.08 -6.60
CA ILE A 218 14.92 19.00 -5.57
C ILE A 218 16.44 18.86 -5.44
N ALA A 219 16.93 17.62 -5.31
CA ALA A 219 18.34 17.32 -5.10
C ALA A 219 19.24 17.75 -6.29
N GLU A 220 18.70 17.75 -7.51
CA GLU A 220 19.38 18.19 -8.73
C GLU A 220 19.28 19.71 -8.96
N GLY A 221 18.53 20.43 -8.11
CA GLY A 221 18.29 21.86 -8.26
C GLY A 221 17.42 22.21 -9.48
N GLN A 222 16.72 21.22 -10.04
CA GLN A 222 15.85 21.36 -11.22
C GLN A 222 14.40 21.65 -10.84
N THR A 223 14.18 22.36 -9.75
CA THR A 223 12.84 22.70 -9.29
C THR A 223 12.26 23.82 -10.14
N PHE A 224 10.95 23.74 -10.40
CA PHE A 224 10.18 24.79 -11.10
C PHE A 224 10.24 26.16 -10.39
N ILE A 225 10.59 26.17 -9.12
CA ILE A 225 10.75 27.40 -8.34
C ILE A 225 11.92 28.26 -8.86
N ASN A 226 12.96 27.63 -9.40
CA ASN A 226 14.12 28.32 -9.98
C ASN A 226 13.83 28.93 -11.37
N ASP A 227 12.77 28.49 -12.05
CA ASP A 227 12.32 29.08 -13.33
C ASP A 227 11.47 30.34 -13.15
N SER A 228 11.21 30.75 -11.92
CA SER A 228 10.33 31.87 -11.58
C SER A 228 10.94 33.27 -11.77
N GLU A 229 12.07 33.42 -12.48
CA GLU A 229 12.53 34.74 -12.97
C GLU A 229 11.48 35.47 -13.84
N LYS A 230 10.35 34.83 -14.14
CA LYS A 230 9.26 35.41 -14.94
C LYS A 230 7.98 35.73 -14.16
N GLY A 231 8.02 35.79 -12.83
CA GLY A 231 6.96 36.45 -12.03
C GLY A 231 5.58 35.76 -12.01
N ALA A 232 5.40 34.61 -12.60
CA ALA A 232 4.18 33.80 -12.48
C ALA A 232 4.45 32.65 -11.50
N ARG A 233 3.74 32.63 -10.37
CA ARG A 233 3.61 31.43 -9.53
C ARG A 233 2.98 30.34 -10.40
N VAL A 234 3.80 29.48 -10.96
CA VAL A 234 3.30 28.30 -11.65
C VAL A 234 2.91 27.30 -10.55
N ASN A 235 1.62 27.01 -10.42
CA ASN A 235 1.16 25.93 -9.55
C ASN A 235 1.84 24.64 -10.00
N HIS A 236 2.82 24.20 -9.24
CA HIS A 236 3.53 22.94 -9.52
C HIS A 236 3.29 21.98 -8.38
N SER A 237 3.16 20.70 -8.71
CA SER A 237 2.87 19.65 -7.75
C SER A 237 4.16 18.96 -7.33
N LEU A 238 4.27 18.60 -6.05
CA LEU A 238 5.39 17.85 -5.49
C LEU A 238 4.91 16.51 -4.91
N LEU A 239 5.60 15.42 -5.27
CA LEU A 239 5.40 14.10 -4.69
C LEU A 239 6.67 13.66 -3.95
N LEU A 240 6.56 13.49 -2.63
CA LEU A 240 7.65 12.97 -1.79
C LEU A 240 7.25 11.65 -1.16
N GLU A 241 8.12 10.66 -1.22
CA GLU A 241 7.93 9.39 -0.52
C GLU A 241 8.69 9.33 0.81
N GLY A 242 8.19 8.55 1.76
CA GLY A 242 8.76 8.43 3.11
C GLY A 242 10.28 8.27 3.18
N PRO A 243 10.91 7.38 2.39
CA PRO A 243 12.38 7.27 2.36
C PRO A 243 13.10 8.56 1.97
N SER A 244 12.52 9.36 1.09
CA SER A 244 13.08 10.64 0.63
C SER A 244 12.91 11.75 1.68
N ILE A 245 11.82 11.74 2.43
CA ILE A 245 11.58 12.72 3.53
C ILE A 245 12.70 12.68 4.56
N ASN A 246 13.28 11.51 4.83
CA ASN A 246 14.37 11.37 5.80
C ASN A 246 15.70 11.95 5.31
N LYS A 247 15.83 12.20 4.02
CA LYS A 247 17.05 12.74 3.39
C LYS A 247 17.04 14.26 3.26
N LEU A 248 15.86 14.89 3.41
CA LEU A 248 15.70 16.34 3.26
C LEU A 248 16.52 17.09 4.30
N THR A 249 17.29 18.04 3.82
CA THR A 249 18.02 19.06 4.62
C THR A 249 17.08 20.23 4.96
N ASP A 250 17.55 21.16 5.80
CA ASP A 250 16.77 22.36 6.12
C ASP A 250 16.53 23.23 4.89
N GLU A 251 17.52 23.33 3.99
CA GLU A 251 17.42 24.02 2.72
C GLU A 251 16.39 23.36 1.80
N ASP A 252 16.36 22.03 1.74
CA ASP A 252 15.36 21.29 0.96
C ASP A 252 13.96 21.55 1.50
N TRP A 253 13.79 21.66 2.83
CA TRP A 253 12.49 21.95 3.44
C TRP A 253 12.00 23.38 3.11
N GLU A 254 12.88 24.37 2.95
CA GLU A 254 12.48 25.69 2.43
C GLU A 254 11.86 25.56 1.02
N ILE A 255 12.49 24.75 0.17
CA ILE A 255 11.98 24.46 -1.17
C ILE A 255 10.64 23.72 -1.09
N VAL A 256 10.55 22.64 -0.30
CA VAL A 256 9.31 21.87 -0.12
C VAL A 256 8.17 22.76 0.35
N CYS A 257 8.40 23.60 1.35
CA CYS A 257 7.37 24.50 1.92
C CYS A 257 6.90 25.60 0.95
N SER A 258 7.62 25.84 -0.13
CA SER A 258 7.21 26.81 -1.16
C SER A 258 6.22 26.26 -2.18
N TYR A 259 6.06 24.93 -2.27
CA TYR A 259 5.06 24.31 -3.15
C TYR A 259 3.63 24.57 -2.64
N GLU A 260 2.73 24.78 -3.59
CA GLU A 260 1.29 24.96 -3.30
C GLU A 260 0.54 23.62 -3.21
N GLU A 261 1.09 22.57 -3.79
CA GLU A 261 0.47 21.26 -3.97
C GLU A 261 1.46 20.16 -3.61
N ILE A 262 1.26 19.47 -2.48
CA ILE A 262 2.18 18.42 -2.03
C ILE A 262 1.43 17.14 -1.68
N VAL A 263 1.98 16.02 -2.13
CA VAL A 263 1.63 14.68 -1.65
C VAL A 263 2.84 14.05 -0.97
N PHE A 264 2.70 13.75 0.31
CA PHE A 264 3.64 12.93 1.06
C PHE A 264 3.10 11.51 1.12
N ALA A 265 3.75 10.57 0.44
CA ALA A 265 3.33 9.18 0.29
C ALA A 265 4.24 8.23 1.06
N ARG A 266 3.79 7.00 1.34
CA ARG A 266 4.58 5.99 2.09
C ARG A 266 5.08 6.49 3.44
N THR A 267 4.36 7.42 4.06
CA THR A 267 4.74 8.01 5.34
C THR A 267 4.47 7.08 6.52
N THR A 268 5.35 7.16 7.53
CA THR A 268 5.14 6.58 8.86
C THR A 268 4.50 7.62 9.79
N PRO A 269 3.94 7.22 10.95
CA PRO A 269 3.40 8.16 11.93
C PRO A 269 4.42 9.22 12.37
N GLU A 270 5.67 8.84 12.57
CA GLU A 270 6.76 9.74 12.95
C GLU A 270 7.04 10.77 11.86
N GLN A 271 7.00 10.34 10.59
CA GLN A 271 7.18 11.24 9.45
C GLN A 271 6.01 12.21 9.30
N LYS A 272 4.77 11.79 9.59
CA LYS A 272 3.62 12.68 9.61
C LYS A 272 3.80 13.80 10.62
N LEU A 273 4.22 13.46 11.84
CA LEU A 273 4.54 14.45 12.87
C LEU A 273 5.67 15.38 12.44
N ARG A 274 6.75 14.84 11.83
CA ARG A 274 7.86 15.64 11.31
C ARG A 274 7.37 16.67 10.27
N ILE A 275 6.57 16.25 9.29
CA ILE A 275 6.00 17.15 8.26
C ILE A 275 5.25 18.32 8.89
N VAL A 276 4.43 18.04 9.91
CA VAL A 276 3.67 19.10 10.60
C VAL A 276 4.61 20.06 11.32
N ASN A 277 5.64 19.57 12.00
CA ASN A 277 6.61 20.39 12.72
C ASN A 277 7.43 21.26 11.73
N GLU A 278 7.94 20.68 10.66
CA GLU A 278 8.69 21.40 9.63
C GLU A 278 7.88 22.58 9.02
N LEU A 279 6.57 22.36 8.83
CA LEU A 279 5.68 23.44 8.37
C LEU A 279 5.47 24.51 9.45
N LYS A 280 5.29 24.13 10.71
CA LYS A 280 5.11 25.08 11.84
C LYS A 280 6.36 25.90 12.10
N ASP A 281 7.55 25.27 12.05
CA ASP A 281 8.83 25.93 12.29
C ASP A 281 9.15 26.99 11.21
N ARG A 282 8.39 26.98 10.08
CA ARG A 282 8.44 27.95 9.00
C ARG A 282 7.23 28.89 8.97
N ASP A 283 6.71 29.21 10.16
CA ASP A 283 5.61 30.16 10.38
C ASP A 283 4.29 29.82 9.65
N ASN A 284 4.04 28.53 9.33
CA ASN A 284 2.76 28.13 8.76
C ASN A 284 1.77 27.76 9.88
N VAL A 285 0.53 28.20 9.74
CA VAL A 285 -0.58 27.72 10.55
C VAL A 285 -1.09 26.42 9.94
N VAL A 286 -0.92 25.31 10.66
CA VAL A 286 -1.21 23.98 10.15
C VAL A 286 -2.46 23.41 10.83
N ALA A 287 -3.41 22.92 10.03
CA ALA A 287 -4.52 22.10 10.49
C ALA A 287 -4.38 20.69 9.91
N VAL A 288 -4.53 19.67 10.74
CA VAL A 288 -4.48 18.27 10.33
C VAL A 288 -5.84 17.63 10.53
N THR A 289 -6.30 16.88 9.55
CA THR A 289 -7.48 16.02 9.66
C THR A 289 -7.09 14.60 9.29
N GLY A 290 -7.45 13.63 10.11
CA GLY A 290 -7.18 12.22 9.92
C GLY A 290 -8.27 11.37 10.56
N ASP A 291 -8.41 10.13 10.09
CA ASP A 291 -9.40 9.17 10.57
C ASP A 291 -8.77 7.91 11.19
N GLY A 292 -7.45 7.85 11.21
CA GLY A 292 -6.68 6.69 11.65
C GLY A 292 -5.87 6.91 12.93
N VAL A 293 -5.65 5.83 13.69
CA VAL A 293 -4.76 5.82 14.86
C VAL A 293 -3.33 6.28 14.48
N ASN A 294 -2.93 6.06 13.24
CA ASN A 294 -1.63 6.47 12.71
C ASN A 294 -1.49 7.99 12.50
N ASP A 295 -2.60 8.73 12.58
CA ASP A 295 -2.64 10.18 12.43
C ASP A 295 -2.66 10.91 13.79
N ALA A 296 -2.92 10.18 14.87
CA ALA A 296 -3.02 10.75 16.21
C ALA A 296 -1.76 11.49 16.71
N PRO A 297 -0.51 11.09 16.35
CA PRO A 297 0.67 11.85 16.74
C PRO A 297 0.86 13.19 16.02
N ALA A 298 0.25 13.39 14.86
CA ALA A 298 0.38 14.60 14.06
C ALA A 298 -0.67 15.66 14.40
#